data_b6f864b2f66385e8a245cbd0ef917ab7
#
_entry.id   b6f864b2f66385e8a245cbd0ef917ab7
#
_cell.length_a   1.000
_cell.length_b   1.000
_cell.length_c   1.000
_cell.angle_alpha   90.00
_cell.angle_beta   90.00
_cell.angle_gamma   90.00
#
_symmetry.space_group_name_H-M   'P 1'
#
loop_
_entity.id
_entity.type
_entity.pdbx_description
1 polymer ?
#
loop_
_entity_poly.entity_id
_entity_poly.type
_entity_poly.pdbx_seq_one_letter_code
_entity_poly.pdbx_strand_id
1 'polypeptide(L)'
;MSRKRRRPDDEETSYWLSYSDMMAALLLIFVLIISFTLMQSKRQYESKQEQLDEQKKIIADQEKLLDEQQKELDRIAGIRSDLVKALRDEFSGSSLNVKIDEKTGAITFDAGVLFDVSDSELKEDGKKFINQFLPKYCSVLLSDDYRDYVSEIIIEGHTDTNGSYIYNLELSQQRAFSVAKYCLTESNGIISSEQEEQLRTVLTANGKSYSNPIYGDDGEVDMDASRRVEIKFRLQDEEMIDEMMDILKDK
;
A
#
# COMPACT_ATOMS: atom_id res chain seq x y z
N MET A 1 -97.60 -8.61 57.14
CA MET A 1 -96.41 -8.09 56.46
C MET A 1 -95.19 -8.55 57.26
N SER A 2 -94.49 -9.59 56.85
CA SER A 2 -93.33 -10.17 57.51
C SER A 2 -92.03 -9.59 56.86
N ARG A 3 -91.28 -8.75 57.59
CA ARG A 3 -89.95 -8.23 57.23
C ARG A 3 -88.92 -9.35 57.46
N LYS A 4 -88.47 -10.00 56.40
CA LYS A 4 -87.26 -10.87 56.42
C LYS A 4 -86.06 -10.15 56.84
N ARG A 5 -85.53 -10.31 58.09
CA ARG A 5 -84.24 -9.84 58.52
C ARG A 5 -83.15 -10.53 57.69
N ARG A 6 -82.33 -9.77 56.93
CA ARG A 6 -81.10 -10.24 56.33
C ARG A 6 -80.15 -10.64 57.45
N ARG A 7 -79.54 -11.84 57.35
CA ARG A 7 -78.50 -12.27 58.29
C ARG A 7 -77.18 -11.57 57.96
N PRO A 8 -76.42 -11.12 58.99
CA PRO A 8 -75.13 -10.43 58.77
C PRO A 8 -74.06 -11.27 58.08
N ASP A 9 -74.10 -12.61 58.12
CA ASP A 9 -73.15 -13.54 57.53
C ASP A 9 -73.14 -13.53 55.98
N ASP A 10 -74.20 -13.07 55.33
CA ASP A 10 -74.31 -12.99 53.88
C ASP A 10 -73.53 -11.77 53.31
N GLU A 11 -73.33 -10.74 54.07
CA GLU A 11 -72.52 -9.57 53.62
C GLU A 11 -71.02 -9.77 53.77
N GLU A 12 -70.54 -10.43 54.83
CA GLU A 12 -69.12 -10.76 55.00
C GLU A 12 -68.63 -11.75 53.94
N THR A 13 -69.38 -12.80 53.64
CA THR A 13 -69.04 -13.76 52.58
C THR A 13 -68.99 -13.13 51.20
N SER A 14 -69.82 -12.12 50.92
CA SER A 14 -69.81 -11.39 49.65
C SER A 14 -68.57 -10.51 49.51
N TYR A 15 -68.10 -9.91 50.59
CA TYR A 15 -66.88 -9.10 50.62
C TYR A 15 -65.62 -9.94 50.37
N TRP A 16 -65.50 -11.09 51.00
CA TRP A 16 -64.38 -12.01 50.83
C TRP A 16 -64.36 -12.64 49.42
N LEU A 17 -65.48 -12.95 48.81
CA LEU A 17 -65.55 -13.41 47.42
C LEU A 17 -65.08 -12.32 46.45
N SER A 18 -65.53 -11.07 46.62
CA SER A 18 -65.13 -9.95 45.77
C SER A 18 -63.64 -9.61 45.89
N TYR A 19 -63.08 -9.73 47.12
CA TYR A 19 -61.64 -9.55 47.34
C TYR A 19 -60.79 -10.66 46.72
N SER A 20 -61.23 -11.90 46.84
CA SER A 20 -60.55 -13.06 46.20
C SER A 20 -60.56 -12.94 44.70
N ASP A 21 -61.66 -12.49 44.08
CA ASP A 21 -61.75 -12.34 42.62
C ASP A 21 -60.85 -11.23 42.12
N MET A 22 -60.78 -10.11 42.87
CA MET A 22 -59.85 -9.00 42.56
C MET A 22 -58.37 -9.43 42.71
N MET A 23 -58.05 -10.26 43.73
CA MET A 23 -56.70 -10.82 43.90
C MET A 23 -56.35 -11.80 42.81
N ALA A 24 -57.29 -12.64 42.39
CA ALA A 24 -57.09 -13.58 41.28
C ALA A 24 -56.85 -12.86 39.94
N ALA A 25 -57.64 -11.80 39.68
CA ALA A 25 -57.44 -10.96 38.49
C ALA A 25 -56.07 -10.29 38.48
N LEU A 26 -55.63 -9.72 39.63
CA LEU A 26 -54.31 -9.11 39.78
C LEU A 26 -53.17 -10.13 39.56
N LEU A 27 -53.30 -11.31 40.13
CA LEU A 27 -52.33 -12.38 39.96
C LEU A 27 -52.26 -12.85 38.50
N LEU A 28 -53.38 -12.92 37.80
CA LEU A 28 -53.44 -13.29 36.38
C LEU A 28 -52.73 -12.21 35.51
N ILE A 29 -53.00 -10.94 35.76
CA ILE A 29 -52.30 -9.83 35.07
C ILE A 29 -50.77 -9.90 35.33
N PHE A 30 -50.37 -10.17 36.56
CA PHE A 30 -48.95 -10.25 36.94
C PHE A 30 -48.28 -11.45 36.23
N VAL A 31 -48.89 -12.61 36.14
CA VAL A 31 -48.41 -13.77 35.41
C VAL A 31 -48.28 -13.47 33.91
N LEU A 32 -49.27 -12.74 33.33
CA LEU A 32 -49.20 -12.33 31.92
C LEU A 32 -48.06 -11.37 31.65
N ILE A 33 -47.82 -10.36 32.52
CA ILE A 33 -46.70 -9.41 32.39
C ILE A 33 -45.39 -10.16 32.50
N ILE A 34 -45.21 -11.07 33.46
CA ILE A 34 -43.99 -11.86 33.58
C ILE A 34 -43.77 -12.75 32.32
N SER A 35 -44.80 -13.43 31.86
CA SER A 35 -44.73 -14.25 30.66
C SER A 35 -44.34 -13.44 29.42
N PHE A 36 -44.92 -12.26 29.26
CA PHE A 36 -44.59 -11.33 28.16
C PHE A 36 -43.16 -10.82 28.26
N THR A 37 -42.70 -10.42 29.44
CA THR A 37 -41.31 -9.94 29.62
C THR A 37 -40.28 -11.02 29.42
N LEU A 38 -40.56 -12.26 29.87
CA LEU A 38 -39.70 -13.41 29.61
C LEU A 38 -39.62 -13.75 28.11
N MET A 39 -40.75 -13.73 27.41
CA MET A 39 -40.79 -13.96 25.98
C MET A 39 -40.03 -12.87 25.19
N GLN A 40 -40.21 -11.61 25.59
CA GLN A 40 -39.47 -10.49 24.99
C GLN A 40 -37.96 -10.59 25.25
N SER A 41 -37.57 -10.94 26.49
CA SER A 41 -36.16 -11.13 26.85
C SER A 41 -35.52 -12.27 26.07
N LYS A 42 -36.25 -13.38 25.90
CA LYS A 42 -35.78 -14.52 25.09
C LYS A 42 -35.55 -14.15 23.63
N ARG A 43 -36.49 -13.42 23.01
CA ARG A 43 -36.31 -12.91 21.63
C ARG A 43 -35.12 -11.98 21.49
N GLN A 44 -34.94 -11.08 22.45
CA GLN A 44 -33.76 -10.19 22.43
C GLN A 44 -32.44 -10.96 22.58
N TYR A 45 -32.44 -12.00 23.43
CA TYR A 45 -31.25 -12.84 23.59
C TYR A 45 -30.93 -13.62 22.30
N GLU A 46 -31.93 -14.24 21.68
CA GLU A 46 -31.76 -14.95 20.39
C GLU A 46 -31.26 -14.00 19.30
N SER A 47 -31.82 -12.80 19.14
CA SER A 47 -31.37 -11.79 18.17
C SER A 47 -29.95 -11.31 18.44
N LYS A 48 -29.57 -11.10 19.70
CA LYS A 48 -28.17 -10.75 20.04
C LYS A 48 -27.20 -11.89 19.75
N GLN A 49 -27.62 -13.13 19.96
CA GLN A 49 -26.79 -14.29 19.65
C GLN A 49 -26.54 -14.40 18.14
N GLU A 50 -27.58 -14.21 17.32
CA GLU A 50 -27.43 -14.17 15.87
C GLU A 50 -26.48 -13.05 15.41
N GLN A 51 -26.63 -11.85 15.97
CA GLN A 51 -25.73 -10.73 15.66
C GLN A 51 -24.27 -11.02 16.05
N LEU A 52 -24.06 -11.66 17.21
CA LEU A 52 -22.72 -12.05 17.65
C LEU A 52 -22.10 -13.11 16.74
N ASP A 53 -22.89 -14.07 16.29
CA ASP A 53 -22.41 -15.13 15.41
C ASP A 53 -22.11 -14.59 13.99
N GLU A 54 -22.91 -13.63 13.51
CA GLU A 54 -22.63 -12.90 12.27
C GLU A 54 -21.35 -12.05 12.39
N GLN A 55 -21.18 -11.28 13.49
CA GLN A 55 -19.98 -10.53 13.73
C GLN A 55 -18.71 -11.40 13.81
N LYS A 56 -18.79 -12.56 14.49
CA LYS A 56 -17.69 -13.52 14.54
C LYS A 56 -17.32 -14.05 13.15
N LYS A 57 -18.31 -14.28 12.30
CA LYS A 57 -18.06 -14.71 10.92
C LYS A 57 -17.36 -13.62 10.11
N ILE A 58 -17.82 -12.38 10.21
CA ILE A 58 -17.17 -11.23 9.54
C ILE A 58 -15.73 -11.07 10.02
N ILE A 59 -15.48 -11.17 11.33
CA ILE A 59 -14.13 -11.07 11.89
C ILE A 59 -13.24 -12.20 11.34
N ALA A 60 -13.72 -13.43 11.31
CA ALA A 60 -12.95 -14.57 10.79
C ALA A 60 -12.64 -14.42 9.29
N ASP A 61 -13.59 -13.90 8.50
CA ASP A 61 -13.37 -13.61 7.07
C ASP A 61 -12.35 -12.47 6.89
N GLN A 62 -12.40 -11.43 7.74
CA GLN A 62 -11.42 -10.34 7.73
C GLN A 62 -10.01 -10.80 8.15
N GLU A 63 -9.90 -11.64 9.19
CA GLU A 63 -8.62 -12.22 9.61
C GLU A 63 -7.98 -13.06 8.50
N LYS A 64 -8.79 -13.85 7.80
CA LYS A 64 -8.32 -14.62 6.65
C LYS A 64 -7.80 -13.73 5.52
N LEU A 65 -8.53 -12.67 5.19
CA LEU A 65 -8.12 -11.71 4.16
C LEU A 65 -6.81 -11.01 4.55
N LEU A 66 -6.66 -10.60 5.81
CA LEU A 66 -5.43 -10.00 6.33
C LEU A 66 -4.22 -10.96 6.24
N ASP A 67 -4.42 -12.25 6.56
CA ASP A 67 -3.36 -13.26 6.44
C ASP A 67 -2.93 -13.48 4.98
N GLU A 68 -3.89 -13.50 4.05
CA GLU A 68 -3.62 -13.57 2.61
C GLU A 68 -2.85 -12.34 2.12
N GLN A 69 -3.25 -11.14 2.54
CA GLN A 69 -2.56 -9.89 2.21
C GLN A 69 -1.14 -9.84 2.79
N GLN A 70 -0.96 -10.27 4.04
CA GLN A 70 0.37 -10.32 4.66
C GLN A 70 1.32 -11.26 3.92
N LYS A 71 0.84 -12.42 3.49
CA LYS A 71 1.64 -13.37 2.70
C LYS A 71 2.06 -12.78 1.35
N GLU A 72 1.20 -12.01 0.71
CA GLU A 72 1.52 -11.34 -0.55
C GLU A 72 2.56 -10.24 -0.35
N LEU A 73 2.43 -9.44 0.73
CA LEU A 73 3.44 -8.46 1.15
C LEU A 73 4.82 -9.09 1.37
N ASP A 74 4.86 -10.20 2.11
CA ASP A 74 6.10 -10.91 2.40
C ASP A 74 6.73 -11.48 1.11
N ARG A 75 5.90 -11.94 0.17
CA ARG A 75 6.34 -12.44 -1.13
C ARG A 75 7.00 -11.34 -1.96
N ILE A 76 6.37 -10.17 -2.08
CA ILE A 76 6.88 -9.05 -2.87
C ILE A 76 8.14 -8.45 -2.24
N ALA A 77 8.16 -8.32 -0.90
CA ALA A 77 9.36 -7.90 -0.19
C ALA A 77 10.53 -8.87 -0.40
N GLY A 78 10.26 -10.17 -0.46
CA GLY A 78 11.23 -11.20 -0.80
C GLY A 78 11.79 -11.02 -2.21
N ILE A 79 10.93 -10.87 -3.22
CA ILE A 79 11.32 -10.65 -4.62
C ILE A 79 12.17 -9.38 -4.74
N ARG A 80 11.78 -8.27 -4.10
CA ARG A 80 12.58 -7.04 -4.08
C ARG A 80 13.97 -7.26 -3.51
N SER A 81 14.05 -7.95 -2.36
CA SER A 81 15.32 -8.25 -1.70
C SER A 81 16.24 -9.09 -2.58
N ASP A 82 15.71 -10.11 -3.23
CA ASP A 82 16.45 -10.98 -4.13
C ASP A 82 16.93 -10.22 -5.37
N LEU A 83 16.08 -9.36 -5.94
CA LEU A 83 16.42 -8.54 -7.10
C LEU A 83 17.50 -7.50 -6.77
N VAL A 84 17.40 -6.82 -5.62
CA VAL A 84 18.44 -5.89 -5.15
C VAL A 84 19.76 -6.60 -4.95
N LYS A 85 19.75 -7.82 -4.37
CA LYS A 85 20.94 -8.65 -4.22
C LYS A 85 21.52 -9.03 -5.57
N ALA A 86 20.71 -9.49 -6.52
CA ALA A 86 21.15 -9.85 -7.87
C ALA A 86 21.79 -8.65 -8.61
N LEU A 87 21.21 -7.45 -8.48
CA LEU A 87 21.81 -6.23 -9.02
C LEU A 87 23.18 -5.94 -8.38
N ARG A 88 23.28 -6.03 -7.06
CA ARG A 88 24.56 -5.81 -6.38
C ARG A 88 25.62 -6.81 -6.79
N ASP A 89 25.28 -8.09 -6.92
CA ASP A 89 26.18 -9.15 -7.35
C ASP A 89 26.65 -8.90 -8.78
N GLU A 90 25.76 -8.49 -9.70
CA GLU A 90 26.09 -8.19 -11.10
C GLU A 90 27.03 -6.98 -11.23
N PHE A 91 26.83 -5.95 -10.40
CA PHE A 91 27.65 -4.75 -10.45
C PHE A 91 28.90 -4.79 -9.58
N SER A 92 29.00 -5.69 -8.59
CA SER A 92 30.13 -5.76 -7.65
C SER A 92 31.49 -6.04 -8.29
N GLY A 93 31.51 -6.70 -9.46
CA GLY A 93 32.72 -6.99 -10.24
C GLY A 93 32.97 -6.04 -11.42
N SER A 94 32.11 -5.00 -11.57
CA SER A 94 32.21 -4.09 -12.71
C SER A 94 33.10 -2.90 -12.42
N SER A 95 33.69 -2.30 -13.49
CA SER A 95 34.42 -1.05 -13.41
C SER A 95 33.50 0.18 -13.27
N LEU A 96 32.18 -0.04 -13.25
CA LEU A 96 31.19 1.02 -13.15
C LEU A 96 31.06 1.50 -11.70
N ASN A 97 31.33 2.77 -11.47
CA ASN A 97 31.14 3.39 -10.16
C ASN A 97 29.66 3.78 -9.99
N VAL A 98 28.84 2.81 -9.60
CA VAL A 98 27.41 3.01 -9.33
C VAL A 98 27.13 2.82 -7.83
N LYS A 99 26.23 3.63 -7.29
CA LYS A 99 25.70 3.45 -5.92
C LYS A 99 24.35 2.79 -6.02
N ILE A 100 24.19 1.65 -5.36
CA ILE A 100 22.92 0.90 -5.29
C ILE A 100 22.36 1.04 -3.89
N ASP A 101 21.15 1.57 -3.79
CA ASP A 101 20.42 1.66 -2.52
C ASP A 101 20.03 0.25 -2.06
N GLU A 102 20.34 -0.08 -0.82
CA GLU A 102 20.15 -1.41 -0.26
C GLU A 102 18.68 -1.81 -0.06
N LYS A 103 17.80 -0.83 0.06
CA LYS A 103 16.37 -1.05 0.32
C LYS A 103 15.55 -1.01 -0.96
N THR A 104 15.82 -0.04 -1.82
CA THR A 104 15.02 0.23 -3.01
C THR A 104 15.60 -0.37 -4.28
N GLY A 105 16.90 -0.66 -4.29
CA GLY A 105 17.63 -1.07 -5.50
C GLY A 105 17.83 0.08 -6.49
N ALA A 106 17.53 1.32 -6.11
CA ALA A 106 17.77 2.49 -6.94
C ALA A 106 19.28 2.62 -7.24
N ILE A 107 19.62 2.81 -8.49
CA ILE A 107 21.01 3.01 -8.93
C ILE A 107 21.22 4.47 -9.23
N THR A 108 22.17 5.06 -8.53
CA THR A 108 22.51 6.50 -8.64
C THR A 108 23.88 6.67 -9.27
N PHE A 109 23.98 7.58 -10.21
CA PHE A 109 25.24 8.03 -10.79
C PHE A 109 25.24 9.55 -11.01
N ASP A 110 26.42 10.13 -10.91
CA ASP A 110 26.65 11.58 -11.09
C ASP A 110 26.23 12.02 -12.50
N ALA A 111 25.39 13.05 -12.58
CA ALA A 111 24.98 13.63 -13.86
C ALA A 111 26.17 14.14 -14.69
N GLY A 112 27.26 14.58 -14.04
CA GLY A 112 28.48 15.00 -14.69
C GLY A 112 29.19 13.88 -15.48
N VAL A 113 28.94 12.63 -15.20
CA VAL A 113 29.39 11.50 -16.03
C VAL A 113 28.68 11.48 -17.36
N LEU A 114 27.39 11.81 -17.39
CA LEU A 114 26.50 11.70 -18.55
C LEU A 114 26.44 12.99 -19.37
N PHE A 115 26.47 14.16 -18.72
CA PHE A 115 26.15 15.46 -19.31
C PHE A 115 27.19 16.51 -18.95
N ASP A 116 27.32 17.53 -19.81
CA ASP A 116 28.02 18.77 -19.46
C ASP A 116 27.13 19.68 -18.60
N VAL A 117 27.74 20.72 -18.01
CA VAL A 117 27.01 21.67 -17.15
C VAL A 117 25.92 22.37 -17.94
N SER A 118 24.70 22.38 -17.39
CA SER A 118 23.49 22.97 -18.02
C SER A 118 23.13 22.37 -19.38
N ASP A 119 23.67 21.21 -19.70
CA ASP A 119 23.33 20.46 -20.92
C ASP A 119 22.51 19.21 -20.62
N SER A 120 21.77 18.74 -21.60
CA SER A 120 20.97 17.52 -21.61
C SER A 120 21.37 16.55 -22.73
N GLU A 121 22.35 16.91 -23.57
CA GLU A 121 22.91 16.01 -24.57
C GLU A 121 23.93 15.07 -23.92
N LEU A 122 23.84 13.76 -24.24
CA LEU A 122 24.75 12.75 -23.71
C LEU A 122 26.15 12.91 -24.29
N LYS A 123 27.14 13.04 -23.39
CA LYS A 123 28.56 13.00 -23.78
C LYS A 123 28.95 11.61 -24.28
N GLU A 124 30.04 11.53 -25.03
CA GLU A 124 30.58 10.26 -25.49
C GLU A 124 30.95 9.32 -24.34
N ASP A 125 31.45 9.84 -23.22
CA ASP A 125 31.74 9.03 -22.04
C ASP A 125 30.47 8.58 -21.32
N GLY A 126 29.40 9.39 -21.35
CA GLY A 126 28.07 8.99 -20.91
C GLY A 126 27.47 7.85 -21.73
N LYS A 127 27.61 7.92 -23.06
CA LYS A 127 27.18 6.83 -23.96
C LYS A 127 27.95 5.54 -23.68
N LYS A 128 29.28 5.63 -23.50
CA LYS A 128 30.10 4.46 -23.12
C LYS A 128 29.67 3.88 -21.77
N PHE A 129 29.37 4.73 -20.81
CA PHE A 129 28.86 4.31 -19.51
C PHE A 129 27.54 3.54 -19.65
N ILE A 130 26.56 4.11 -20.36
CA ILE A 130 25.26 3.47 -20.60
C ILE A 130 25.43 2.13 -21.33
N ASN A 131 26.33 2.06 -22.32
CA ASN A 131 26.62 0.84 -23.07
C ASN A 131 27.18 -0.31 -22.21
N GLN A 132 27.87 0.02 -21.12
CA GLN A 132 28.36 -0.98 -20.15
C GLN A 132 27.32 -1.28 -19.06
N PHE A 133 26.50 -0.30 -18.71
CA PHE A 133 25.51 -0.39 -17.67
C PHE A 133 24.25 -1.16 -18.11
N LEU A 134 23.68 -0.77 -19.25
CA LEU A 134 22.38 -1.26 -19.73
C LEU A 134 22.31 -2.78 -19.86
N PRO A 135 23.27 -3.49 -20.46
CA PRO A 135 23.21 -4.94 -20.56
C PRO A 135 23.14 -5.65 -19.21
N LYS A 136 23.94 -5.17 -18.24
CA LYS A 136 23.98 -5.71 -16.88
C LYS A 136 22.66 -5.48 -16.13
N TYR A 137 22.11 -4.30 -16.27
CA TYR A 137 20.84 -3.93 -15.66
C TYR A 137 19.69 -4.76 -16.25
N CYS A 138 19.61 -4.84 -17.58
CA CYS A 138 18.60 -5.63 -18.26
C CYS A 138 18.76 -7.15 -18.05
N SER A 139 20.00 -7.67 -17.92
CA SER A 139 20.21 -9.09 -17.65
C SER A 139 19.64 -9.54 -16.30
N VAL A 140 19.50 -8.62 -15.35
CA VAL A 140 18.86 -8.89 -14.06
C VAL A 140 17.35 -8.63 -14.14
N LEU A 141 16.92 -7.39 -14.41
CA LEU A 141 15.51 -7.00 -14.31
C LEU A 141 14.59 -7.66 -15.34
N LEU A 142 15.13 -7.92 -16.55
CA LEU A 142 14.38 -8.52 -17.66
C LEU A 142 14.70 -10.01 -17.82
N SER A 143 15.29 -10.64 -16.81
CA SER A 143 15.47 -12.10 -16.77
C SER A 143 14.15 -12.83 -16.59
N ASP A 144 14.11 -14.11 -16.95
CA ASP A 144 12.93 -14.97 -16.75
C ASP A 144 12.48 -15.04 -15.28
N ASP A 145 13.41 -14.84 -14.33
CA ASP A 145 13.14 -14.89 -12.90
C ASP A 145 12.41 -13.64 -12.39
N TYR A 146 12.62 -12.47 -13.02
CA TYR A 146 12.15 -11.18 -12.47
C TYR A 146 11.26 -10.37 -13.41
N ARG A 147 11.32 -10.57 -14.73
CA ARG A 147 10.60 -9.73 -15.71
C ARG A 147 9.10 -9.60 -15.46
N ASP A 148 8.46 -10.70 -15.01
CA ASP A 148 7.01 -10.73 -14.77
C ASP A 148 6.61 -9.97 -13.51
N TYR A 149 7.57 -9.60 -12.68
CA TYR A 149 7.35 -8.81 -11.46
C TYR A 149 7.69 -7.32 -11.64
N VAL A 150 8.45 -6.95 -12.67
CA VAL A 150 8.83 -5.56 -12.92
C VAL A 150 7.74 -4.88 -13.72
N SER A 151 7.05 -3.90 -13.10
CA SER A 151 6.02 -3.10 -13.76
C SER A 151 6.58 -1.86 -14.46
N GLU A 152 7.64 -1.27 -13.92
CA GLU A 152 8.21 -0.04 -14.47
C GLU A 152 9.71 0.06 -14.17
N ILE A 153 10.48 0.56 -15.14
CA ILE A 153 11.85 1.03 -14.97
C ILE A 153 11.83 2.54 -15.19
N ILE A 154 12.25 3.31 -14.19
CA ILE A 154 12.11 4.76 -14.15
C ILE A 154 13.49 5.39 -14.19
N ILE A 155 13.75 6.22 -15.18
CA ILE A 155 14.93 7.09 -15.21
C ILE A 155 14.53 8.44 -14.65
N GLU A 156 15.11 8.84 -13.50
CA GLU A 156 14.84 10.12 -12.86
C GLU A 156 16.05 11.06 -13.00
N GLY A 157 15.82 12.25 -13.54
CA GLY A 157 16.80 13.32 -13.56
C GLY A 157 16.61 14.26 -12.37
N HIS A 158 17.71 14.60 -11.69
CA HIS A 158 17.75 15.55 -10.58
C HIS A 158 18.75 16.66 -10.84
N THR A 159 18.47 17.83 -10.28
CA THR A 159 19.35 19.00 -10.33
C THR A 159 19.73 19.45 -8.92
N ASP A 160 20.70 20.33 -8.84
CA ASP A 160 20.92 21.14 -7.64
C ASP A 160 19.88 22.27 -7.52
N THR A 161 19.97 23.05 -6.45
CA THR A 161 19.04 24.15 -6.14
C THR A 161 19.35 25.46 -6.83
N ASN A 162 20.33 25.50 -7.72
CA ASN A 162 20.67 26.72 -8.49
C ASN A 162 19.64 26.94 -9.61
N GLY A 163 19.12 28.16 -9.71
CA GLY A 163 18.16 28.55 -10.73
C GLY A 163 16.69 28.34 -10.31
N SER A 164 15.78 28.57 -11.25
CA SER A 164 14.34 28.41 -10.97
C SER A 164 13.90 26.94 -11.00
N TYR A 165 12.85 26.64 -10.25
CA TYR A 165 12.26 25.28 -10.23
C TYR A 165 11.87 24.82 -11.63
N ILE A 166 11.23 25.68 -12.43
CA ILE A 166 10.75 25.34 -13.79
C ILE A 166 11.92 25.07 -14.72
N TYR A 167 12.96 25.90 -14.70
CA TYR A 167 14.17 25.65 -15.50
C TYR A 167 14.80 24.30 -15.14
N ASN A 168 14.94 24.02 -13.85
CA ASN A 168 15.51 22.77 -13.37
C ASN A 168 14.60 21.56 -13.67
N LEU A 169 13.28 21.75 -13.65
CA LEU A 169 12.31 20.70 -14.03
C LEU A 169 12.47 20.36 -15.52
N GLU A 170 12.56 21.35 -16.39
CA GLU A 170 12.79 21.15 -17.83
C GLU A 170 14.13 20.46 -18.07
N LEU A 171 15.23 20.95 -17.48
CA LEU A 171 16.55 20.36 -17.64
C LEU A 171 16.60 18.91 -17.14
N SER A 172 16.05 18.63 -15.97
CA SER A 172 16.01 17.28 -15.42
C SER A 172 15.17 16.32 -16.26
N GLN A 173 14.03 16.80 -16.81
CA GLN A 173 13.19 16.02 -17.71
C GLN A 173 13.91 15.71 -19.02
N GLN A 174 14.59 16.70 -19.61
CA GLN A 174 15.35 16.51 -20.85
C GLN A 174 16.50 15.51 -20.65
N ARG A 175 17.20 15.58 -19.51
CA ARG A 175 18.28 14.63 -19.16
C ARG A 175 17.75 13.20 -19.02
N ALA A 176 16.67 13.00 -18.27
CA ALA A 176 16.06 11.68 -18.12
C ALA A 176 15.60 11.12 -19.50
N PHE A 177 14.98 11.98 -20.32
CA PHE A 177 14.53 11.61 -21.66
C PHE A 177 15.71 11.25 -22.57
N SER A 178 16.82 12.01 -22.54
CA SER A 178 18.01 11.72 -23.35
C SER A 178 18.63 10.35 -23.04
N VAL A 179 18.67 9.95 -21.75
CA VAL A 179 19.10 8.62 -21.34
C VAL A 179 18.12 7.56 -21.87
N ALA A 180 16.82 7.72 -21.66
CA ALA A 180 15.81 6.79 -22.12
C ALA A 180 15.81 6.64 -23.65
N LYS A 181 15.91 7.75 -24.37
CA LYS A 181 16.01 7.76 -25.85
C LYS A 181 17.24 6.98 -26.30
N TYR A 182 18.39 7.21 -25.70
CA TYR A 182 19.62 6.49 -26.03
C TYR A 182 19.48 4.99 -25.80
N CYS A 183 18.93 4.57 -24.66
CA CYS A 183 18.67 3.17 -24.35
C CYS A 183 17.76 2.47 -25.38
N LEU A 184 16.76 3.20 -25.93
CA LEU A 184 15.74 2.63 -26.81
C LEU A 184 16.06 2.75 -28.31
N THR A 185 16.93 3.67 -28.72
CA THR A 185 17.11 3.98 -30.15
C THR A 185 18.55 3.90 -30.66
N GLU A 186 19.53 4.16 -29.80
CA GLU A 186 20.93 4.32 -30.19
C GLU A 186 21.86 3.24 -29.62
N SER A 187 21.37 2.43 -28.70
CA SER A 187 22.09 1.31 -28.08
C SER A 187 22.07 0.03 -28.94
N ASN A 188 22.04 0.16 -30.25
CA ASN A 188 21.89 -0.95 -31.21
C ASN A 188 22.81 -2.13 -30.93
N GLY A 189 22.22 -3.30 -30.62
CA GLY A 189 22.94 -4.57 -30.44
C GLY A 189 23.65 -4.72 -29.09
N ILE A 190 23.42 -3.83 -28.13
CA ILE A 190 23.99 -3.90 -26.77
C ILE A 190 23.16 -4.82 -25.89
N ILE A 191 21.85 -4.84 -26.09
CA ILE A 191 20.90 -5.79 -25.48
C ILE A 191 20.24 -6.62 -26.57
N SER A 192 19.63 -7.75 -26.20
CA SER A 192 18.92 -8.59 -27.18
C SER A 192 17.65 -7.89 -27.69
N SER A 193 17.18 -8.24 -28.89
CA SER A 193 15.94 -7.68 -29.46
C SER A 193 14.72 -7.95 -28.55
N GLU A 194 14.71 -9.07 -27.85
CA GLU A 194 13.66 -9.40 -26.87
C GLU A 194 13.71 -8.44 -25.66
N GLN A 195 14.89 -8.21 -25.10
CA GLN A 195 15.07 -7.26 -24.00
C GLN A 195 14.76 -5.83 -24.42
N GLU A 196 15.07 -5.45 -25.67
CA GLU A 196 14.71 -4.13 -26.21
C GLU A 196 13.19 -3.96 -26.30
N GLU A 197 12.47 -4.97 -26.79
CA GLU A 197 11.01 -4.94 -26.86
C GLU A 197 10.38 -4.88 -25.46
N GLN A 198 10.87 -5.67 -24.52
CA GLN A 198 10.43 -5.62 -23.11
C GLN A 198 10.72 -4.26 -22.48
N LEU A 199 11.93 -3.72 -22.68
CA LEU A 199 12.32 -2.42 -22.15
C LEU A 199 11.38 -1.29 -22.63
N ARG A 200 10.92 -1.35 -23.90
CA ARG A 200 9.96 -0.39 -24.48
C ARG A 200 8.62 -0.38 -23.75
N THR A 201 8.24 -1.48 -23.10
CA THR A 201 6.94 -1.57 -22.39
C THR A 201 7.01 -1.05 -20.96
N VAL A 202 8.20 -1.04 -20.35
CA VAL A 202 8.37 -0.72 -18.91
C VAL A 202 9.18 0.53 -18.64
N LEU A 203 9.93 1.07 -19.62
CA LEU A 203 10.83 2.22 -19.42
C LEU A 203 10.09 3.55 -19.45
N THR A 204 10.28 4.35 -18.40
CA THR A 204 9.78 5.74 -18.30
C THR A 204 10.90 6.71 -17.94
N ALA A 205 10.66 8.00 -18.14
CA ALA A 205 11.62 9.07 -17.86
C ALA A 205 10.93 10.24 -17.16
N ASN A 206 11.47 10.65 -16.02
CA ASN A 206 10.89 11.67 -15.16
C ASN A 206 11.91 12.73 -14.72
N GLY A 207 11.57 14.00 -14.85
CA GLY A 207 12.32 15.12 -14.28
C GLY A 207 11.82 15.43 -12.87
N LYS A 208 12.73 15.56 -11.92
CA LYS A 208 12.43 15.85 -10.51
C LYS A 208 12.85 17.26 -10.08
N SER A 209 13.47 18.05 -10.98
CA SER A 209 14.04 19.34 -10.56
C SER A 209 14.94 19.15 -9.33
N TYR A 210 14.85 20.03 -8.36
CA TYR A 210 15.50 19.93 -7.05
C TYR A 210 14.52 19.53 -5.92
N SER A 211 13.45 18.80 -6.22
CA SER A 211 12.45 18.40 -5.20
C SER A 211 13.00 17.44 -4.14
N ASN A 212 14.04 16.69 -4.47
CA ASN A 212 14.68 15.73 -3.57
C ASN A 212 16.20 15.97 -3.50
N PRO A 213 16.66 17.07 -2.87
CA PRO A 213 18.07 17.37 -2.74
C PRO A 213 18.75 16.37 -1.79
N ILE A 214 20.03 16.11 -2.03
CA ILE A 214 20.87 15.37 -1.10
C ILE A 214 21.53 16.35 -0.15
N TYR A 215 21.57 16.00 1.14
CA TYR A 215 22.19 16.82 2.17
C TYR A 215 23.51 16.19 2.60
N GLY A 216 24.54 17.04 2.83
CA GLY A 216 25.79 16.65 3.42
C GLY A 216 25.70 16.41 4.93
N ASP A 217 26.78 15.93 5.53
CA ASP A 217 26.87 15.69 6.98
C ASP A 217 26.76 17.00 7.80
N ASP A 218 26.96 18.13 7.19
CA ASP A 218 26.83 19.50 7.75
C ASP A 218 25.37 20.00 7.75
N GLY A 219 24.44 19.26 7.14
CA GLY A 219 23.03 19.62 7.00
C GLY A 219 22.74 20.59 5.85
N GLU A 220 23.74 20.99 5.09
CA GLU A 220 23.59 21.81 3.89
C GLU A 220 23.35 20.93 2.65
N VAL A 221 22.77 21.52 1.59
CA VAL A 221 22.52 20.76 0.34
C VAL A 221 23.88 20.47 -0.34
N ASP A 222 24.16 19.18 -0.51
CA ASP A 222 25.27 18.73 -1.37
C ASP A 222 24.85 18.90 -2.84
N MET A 223 25.32 19.98 -3.43
CA MET A 223 24.99 20.38 -4.79
C MET A 223 25.50 19.38 -5.83
N ASP A 224 26.65 18.76 -5.58
CA ASP A 224 27.26 17.79 -6.50
C ASP A 224 26.48 16.47 -6.45
N ALA A 225 26.23 15.94 -5.27
CA ALA A 225 25.43 14.72 -5.10
C ALA A 225 23.98 14.91 -5.55
N SER A 226 23.44 16.15 -5.45
CA SER A 226 22.09 16.46 -5.92
C SER A 226 21.97 16.44 -7.45
N ARG A 227 23.04 16.77 -8.18
CA ARG A 227 23.10 16.64 -9.66
C ARG A 227 23.33 15.19 -10.05
N ARG A 228 22.27 14.41 -10.15
CA ARG A 228 22.33 12.97 -10.38
C ARG A 228 21.27 12.48 -11.36
N VAL A 229 21.51 11.30 -11.88
CA VAL A 229 20.50 10.48 -12.52
C VAL A 229 20.28 9.23 -11.66
N GLU A 230 19.04 8.90 -11.39
CA GLU A 230 18.65 7.68 -10.71
C GLU A 230 17.92 6.77 -11.68
N ILE A 231 18.25 5.47 -11.67
CA ILE A 231 17.46 4.45 -12.32
C ILE A 231 16.84 3.60 -11.24
N LYS A 232 15.51 3.56 -11.26
CA LYS A 232 14.68 2.83 -10.29
C LYS A 232 13.87 1.78 -11.01
N PHE A 233 13.43 0.78 -10.29
CA PHE A 233 12.40 -0.13 -10.76
C PHE A 233 11.22 -0.13 -9.79
N ARG A 234 10.05 -0.42 -10.32
CA ARG A 234 8.83 -0.64 -9.55
C ARG A 234 8.37 -2.07 -9.81
N LEU A 235 7.94 -2.76 -8.77
CA LEU A 235 7.33 -4.07 -8.89
C LEU A 235 5.82 -3.95 -9.12
N GLN A 236 5.23 -4.98 -9.70
CA GLN A 236 3.78 -5.09 -9.80
C GLN A 236 3.17 -5.09 -8.39
N ASP A 237 1.99 -4.49 -8.26
CA ASP A 237 1.24 -4.40 -7.01
C ASP A 237 1.87 -3.55 -5.88
N GLU A 238 3.01 -2.91 -6.12
CA GLU A 238 3.66 -2.05 -5.13
C GLU A 238 2.82 -0.84 -4.72
N GLU A 239 2.10 -0.25 -5.65
CA GLU A 239 1.21 0.88 -5.41
C GLU A 239 0.05 0.49 -4.47
N MET A 240 -0.50 -0.69 -4.68
CA MET A 240 -1.53 -1.27 -3.81
C MET A 240 -0.98 -1.60 -2.40
N ILE A 241 0.28 -2.02 -2.32
CA ILE A 241 0.97 -2.33 -1.07
C ILE A 241 1.23 -1.07 -0.25
N ASP A 242 1.71 0.00 -0.90
CA ASP A 242 1.96 1.28 -0.25
C ASP A 242 0.66 1.87 0.30
N GLU A 243 -0.44 1.82 -0.46
CA GLU A 243 -1.76 2.22 0.01
C GLU A 243 -2.24 1.39 1.22
N MET A 244 -2.06 0.07 1.19
CA MET A 244 -2.40 -0.80 2.32
C MET A 244 -1.57 -0.49 3.57
N MET A 245 -0.27 -0.25 3.40
CA MET A 245 0.62 0.07 4.51
C MET A 245 0.27 1.41 5.15
N ASP A 246 -0.16 2.39 4.38
CA ASP A 246 -0.60 3.68 4.92
C ASP A 246 -1.93 3.57 5.68
N ILE A 247 -2.88 2.79 5.19
CA ILE A 247 -4.14 2.48 5.91
C ILE A 247 -3.88 1.77 7.25
N LEU A 248 -2.85 0.91 7.32
CA LEU A 248 -2.49 0.19 8.55
C LEU A 248 -1.73 1.05 9.57
N LYS A 249 -1.01 2.10 9.13
CA LYS A 249 -0.30 3.05 10.02
C LYS A 249 -1.23 4.08 10.67
N ASP A 250 -2.38 4.37 10.06
CA ASP A 250 -3.36 5.34 10.56
C ASP A 250 -4.35 4.75 11.59
N LYS A 251 -4.15 3.53 12.03
CA LYS A 251 -4.92 2.84 13.11
C LYS A 251 -4.08 2.62 14.35
#